data_45cce7ff8dc84fb372312ba73ac6a5cf
#
_entry.id   45cce7ff8dc84fb372312ba73ac6a5cf
#
_cell.length_a   1.000
_cell.length_b   1.000
_cell.length_c   1.000
_cell.angle_alpha   90.00
_cell.angle_beta   90.00
_cell.angle_gamma   90.00
#
_symmetry.space_group_name_H-M   'P 1'
#
loop_
_entity.id
_entity.type
_entity.pdbx_description
1 polymer ?
#
loop_
_entity_poly.entity_id
_entity_poly.type
_entity_poly.pdbx_seq_one_letter_code
_entity_poly.pdbx_strand_id
1 'polypeptide(L)'
;MYVIILKQKSMGNKIYPIGIQNFESLRLDGYFYIDKTALIYQLVKSGRYYFLSRPRRFGKSLLISTLEAYFQGKKELFQGLAMEKLEKDWTKYPILHIDLNTQKYDSPQSLESKLNRTLVTWEKLYGSEPAEDSLSMRFEGTIQRAYEQTGQRVVILVDEYDKPMLQAIGNKELQNSFRETLKAFYGALKSKDGCIKFAMLTGVTKFGKVSVFSDLNNLDDISMWNEYIELCGISEKEIHKNLETELHEFADVQKMTYDSFCEKLRQYYDGYHFTHNSIGMYNPFSLLNAFKRKEFGSYWFETGTPTYLVELLKRHHYNLERMAHEETNAQVLNSIDSESTSPIPVIYQSGYLTIKGYDEEFGIYHLGFPNKEVEEGFIQFLVPYYTSMNNVESPFEIQKFVREIRSGDYNSFFQRLQSFFADTTYEIIREQELHYENVLFIIFKLVGFYVKVEYHTSRGRIDLVLQTDKFIYIMEFKLNGTAEEALQQINDKHYALPFETDGRRLFKIGVNFSAETRNIEKWMVE
;
A
#
# COMPACT_ATOMS: atom_id res chain seq x y z
N MET A 1 16.47 23.96 -34.96
CA MET A 1 16.88 22.54 -35.13
C MET A 1 17.90 22.21 -34.05
N TYR A 2 17.45 21.90 -32.83
CA TYR A 2 18.33 21.47 -31.75
C TYR A 2 18.44 19.94 -31.81
N VAL A 3 19.58 19.46 -32.26
CA VAL A 3 19.94 18.04 -32.16
C VAL A 3 20.24 17.76 -30.68
N ILE A 4 19.31 17.17 -29.97
CA ILE A 4 19.53 16.66 -28.61
C ILE A 4 20.39 15.40 -28.74
N ILE A 5 21.69 15.56 -28.59
CA ILE A 5 22.62 14.43 -28.43
C ILE A 5 22.40 13.93 -27.00
N LEU A 6 21.55 12.92 -26.84
CA LEU A 6 21.52 12.11 -25.64
C LEU A 6 22.85 11.36 -25.55
N LYS A 7 23.86 11.99 -24.96
CA LYS A 7 25.09 11.31 -24.59
C LYS A 7 24.73 10.20 -23.60
N GLN A 8 24.83 8.95 -24.04
CA GLN A 8 25.07 7.85 -23.11
C GLN A 8 26.33 8.22 -22.31
N LYS A 9 26.15 8.76 -21.10
CA LYS A 9 27.22 8.90 -20.12
C LYS A 9 27.56 7.51 -19.61
N SER A 10 28.69 6.99 -20.08
CA SER A 10 29.42 5.91 -19.44
C SER A 10 29.62 6.19 -17.97
N MET A 11 29.37 5.18 -17.11
CA MET A 11 29.86 5.04 -15.72
C MET A 11 29.80 6.29 -14.83
N GLY A 12 28.70 7.04 -14.85
CA GLY A 12 28.40 8.05 -13.85
C GLY A 12 27.25 7.55 -12.97
N ASN A 13 27.26 7.88 -11.67
CA ASN A 13 26.19 7.54 -10.76
C ASN A 13 24.81 7.78 -11.37
N LYS A 14 23.95 6.77 -11.40
CA LYS A 14 22.56 6.88 -11.86
C LYS A 14 21.82 7.92 -11.03
N ILE A 15 21.06 8.79 -11.69
CA ILE A 15 20.21 9.77 -11.00
C ILE A 15 18.84 9.12 -10.84
N TYR A 16 18.49 8.77 -9.60
CA TYR A 16 17.22 8.10 -9.32
C TYR A 16 16.05 9.08 -9.35
N PRO A 17 14.94 8.75 -10.04
CA PRO A 17 13.77 9.62 -10.24
C PRO A 17 12.83 9.62 -9.02
N ILE A 18 13.34 9.93 -7.83
CA ILE A 18 12.53 9.94 -6.61
C ILE A 18 11.55 11.09 -6.67
N GLY A 19 10.24 10.76 -6.72
CA GLY A 19 9.17 11.75 -6.83
C GLY A 19 8.94 12.30 -8.24
N ILE A 20 9.69 11.86 -9.24
CA ILE A 20 9.48 12.26 -10.64
C ILE A 20 8.37 11.37 -11.25
N GLN A 21 7.28 12.00 -11.67
CA GLN A 21 6.11 11.31 -12.23
C GLN A 21 5.90 11.63 -13.72
N ASN A 22 6.59 12.65 -14.24
CA ASN A 22 6.50 13.07 -15.64
C ASN A 22 7.56 12.38 -16.48
N PHE A 23 7.14 11.58 -17.47
CA PHE A 23 8.01 10.81 -18.33
C PHE A 23 8.92 11.69 -19.19
N GLU A 24 8.41 12.82 -19.71
CA GLU A 24 9.20 13.75 -20.52
C GLU A 24 10.35 14.33 -19.70
N SER A 25 10.07 14.87 -18.50
CA SER A 25 11.11 15.37 -17.59
C SER A 25 12.12 14.28 -17.23
N LEU A 26 11.61 13.06 -16.93
CA LEU A 26 12.48 11.92 -16.61
C LEU A 26 13.48 11.63 -17.74
N ARG A 27 13.02 11.65 -18.99
CA ARG A 27 13.86 11.36 -20.16
C ARG A 27 14.80 12.51 -20.52
N LEU A 28 14.32 13.74 -20.48
CA LEU A 28 15.10 14.92 -20.85
C LEU A 28 16.20 15.24 -19.84
N ASP A 29 15.92 15.07 -18.56
CA ASP A 29 16.87 15.33 -17.47
C ASP A 29 17.83 14.15 -17.21
N GLY A 30 17.66 13.05 -17.95
CA GLY A 30 18.57 11.89 -17.90
C GLY A 30 18.46 11.06 -16.62
N TYR A 31 17.29 11.00 -15.99
CA TYR A 31 17.03 10.12 -14.87
C TYR A 31 17.07 8.64 -15.26
N PHE A 32 17.42 7.81 -14.30
CA PHE A 32 17.36 6.36 -14.44
C PHE A 32 15.91 5.90 -14.68
N TYR A 33 15.72 5.05 -15.70
CA TYR A 33 14.41 4.51 -16.06
C TYR A 33 14.49 3.00 -16.31
N ILE A 34 13.65 2.23 -15.64
CA ILE A 34 13.44 0.81 -15.94
C ILE A 34 12.39 0.73 -17.04
N ASP A 35 12.81 0.23 -18.20
CA ASP A 35 12.00 0.25 -19.42
C ASP A 35 10.81 -0.72 -19.36
N LYS A 36 9.61 -0.17 -19.21
CA LYS A 36 8.31 -0.86 -19.27
C LYS A 36 7.61 -0.70 -20.61
N THR A 37 8.25 -0.04 -21.59
CA THR A 37 7.56 0.40 -22.80
C THR A 37 7.14 -0.74 -23.71
N ALA A 38 7.74 -1.94 -23.61
CA ALA A 38 7.27 -3.13 -24.32
C ALA A 38 5.88 -3.56 -23.85
N LEU A 39 5.65 -3.60 -22.52
CA LEU A 39 4.35 -3.92 -21.94
C LEU A 39 3.30 -2.84 -22.24
N ILE A 40 3.71 -1.57 -22.22
CA ILE A 40 2.84 -0.45 -22.61
C ILE A 40 2.42 -0.57 -24.07
N TYR A 41 3.35 -0.92 -24.97
CA TYR A 41 3.02 -1.15 -26.37
C TYR A 41 2.03 -2.30 -26.55
N GLN A 42 2.26 -3.42 -25.87
CA GLN A 42 1.33 -4.55 -25.86
C GLN A 42 -0.06 -4.14 -25.38
N LEU A 43 -0.15 -3.41 -24.26
CA LEU A 43 -1.40 -2.90 -23.71
C LEU A 43 -2.20 -2.07 -24.72
N VAL A 44 -1.55 -1.11 -25.39
CA VAL A 44 -2.23 -0.21 -26.34
C VAL A 44 -2.62 -0.89 -27.65
N LYS A 45 -2.03 -2.04 -27.99
CA LYS A 45 -2.38 -2.84 -29.17
C LYS A 45 -3.41 -3.94 -28.88
N SER A 46 -3.57 -4.38 -27.59
CA SER A 46 -4.44 -5.51 -27.23
C SER A 46 -5.89 -5.12 -26.96
N GLY A 47 -6.16 -3.88 -26.54
CA GLY A 47 -7.51 -3.44 -26.21
C GLY A 47 -7.64 -1.92 -26.17
N ARG A 48 -8.76 -1.43 -25.57
CA ARG A 48 -9.11 0.00 -25.62
C ARG A 48 -9.41 0.63 -24.27
N TYR A 49 -10.03 -0.09 -23.36
CA TYR A 49 -10.51 0.45 -22.10
C TYR A 49 -9.91 -0.35 -20.96
N TYR A 50 -9.08 0.28 -20.14
CA TYR A 50 -8.36 -0.40 -19.08
C TYR A 50 -8.52 0.30 -17.73
N PHE A 51 -8.57 -0.51 -16.70
CA PHE A 51 -8.51 -0.09 -15.32
C PHE A 51 -7.31 -0.76 -14.62
N LEU A 52 -6.56 0.02 -13.84
CA LEU A 52 -5.44 -0.50 -13.04
C LEU A 52 -5.45 0.10 -11.63
N SER A 53 -5.59 -0.75 -10.62
CA SER A 53 -5.27 -0.36 -9.25
C SER A 53 -3.89 -0.89 -8.83
N ARG A 54 -3.12 -0.04 -8.17
CA ARG A 54 -1.84 -0.37 -7.53
C ARG A 54 -1.68 0.48 -6.27
N PRO A 55 -1.00 0.00 -5.24
CA PRO A 55 -0.67 0.80 -4.08
C PRO A 55 0.01 2.12 -4.46
N ARG A 56 0.03 3.06 -3.52
CA ARG A 56 0.73 4.34 -3.73
C ARG A 56 2.22 4.10 -4.03
N ARG A 57 2.82 4.99 -4.83
CA ARG A 57 4.24 4.97 -5.19
C ARG A 57 4.70 3.79 -6.07
N PHE A 58 3.80 3.09 -6.72
CA PHE A 58 4.11 2.01 -7.67
C PHE A 58 4.37 2.48 -9.11
N GLY A 59 4.26 3.78 -9.41
CA GLY A 59 4.55 4.32 -10.74
C GLY A 59 3.33 4.49 -11.65
N LYS A 60 2.08 4.49 -11.11
CA LYS A 60 0.84 4.72 -11.89
C LYS A 60 0.87 6.03 -12.68
N SER A 61 1.20 7.14 -12.02
CA SER A 61 1.26 8.46 -12.69
C SER A 61 2.36 8.52 -13.75
N LEU A 62 3.47 7.80 -13.55
CA LEU A 62 4.51 7.67 -14.59
C LEU A 62 4.01 6.86 -15.78
N LEU A 63 3.24 5.79 -15.56
CA LEU A 63 2.57 5.03 -16.63
C LEU A 63 1.62 5.94 -17.43
N ILE A 64 0.75 6.71 -16.75
CA ILE A 64 -0.15 7.67 -17.40
C ILE A 64 0.64 8.70 -18.22
N SER A 65 1.70 9.27 -17.66
CA SER A 65 2.56 10.22 -18.37
C SER A 65 3.31 9.59 -19.55
N THR A 66 3.70 8.32 -19.45
CA THR A 66 4.33 7.58 -20.57
C THR A 66 3.33 7.33 -21.70
N LEU A 67 2.09 6.93 -21.37
CA LEU A 67 0.98 6.79 -22.33
C LEU A 67 0.67 8.13 -23.02
N GLU A 68 0.63 9.21 -22.25
CA GLU A 68 0.42 10.57 -22.78
C GLU A 68 1.51 10.94 -23.82
N ALA A 69 2.77 10.76 -23.47
CA ALA A 69 3.90 11.01 -24.38
C ALA A 69 3.83 10.14 -25.65
N TYR A 70 3.46 8.87 -25.51
CA TYR A 70 3.28 7.95 -26.62
C TYR A 70 2.17 8.42 -27.58
N PHE A 71 0.99 8.72 -27.06
CA PHE A 71 -0.15 9.19 -27.88
C PHE A 71 0.01 10.63 -28.40
N GLN A 72 0.91 11.42 -27.83
CA GLN A 72 1.36 12.70 -28.39
C GLN A 72 2.34 12.51 -29.56
N GLY A 73 2.78 11.27 -29.83
CA GLY A 73 3.73 10.95 -30.91
C GLY A 73 5.15 11.49 -30.63
N LYS A 74 5.55 11.65 -29.38
CA LYS A 74 6.86 12.16 -28.94
C LYS A 74 7.94 11.08 -29.06
N LYS A 75 8.21 10.61 -30.27
CA LYS A 75 9.15 9.53 -30.56
C LYS A 75 10.53 9.72 -29.92
N GLU A 76 11.01 10.94 -29.86
CA GLU A 76 12.34 11.30 -29.33
C GLU A 76 12.49 10.90 -27.85
N LEU A 77 11.42 10.88 -27.07
CA LEU A 77 11.44 10.46 -25.65
C LEU A 77 11.64 8.95 -25.48
N PHE A 78 11.33 8.17 -26.51
CA PHE A 78 11.42 6.70 -26.48
C PHE A 78 12.74 6.17 -27.06
N GLN A 79 13.66 7.06 -27.45
CA GLN A 79 14.95 6.66 -27.99
C GLN A 79 15.70 5.73 -27.04
N GLY A 80 16.13 4.58 -27.54
CA GLY A 80 16.82 3.53 -26.77
C GLY A 80 15.91 2.63 -25.95
N LEU A 81 14.58 2.85 -25.94
CA LEU A 81 13.59 2.01 -25.27
C LEU A 81 12.99 0.99 -26.24
N ALA A 82 12.36 -0.05 -25.68
CA ALA A 82 11.75 -1.12 -26.48
C ALA A 82 10.70 -0.61 -27.47
N MET A 83 9.88 0.34 -27.07
CA MET A 83 8.80 0.91 -27.90
C MET A 83 9.34 1.59 -29.17
N GLU A 84 10.54 2.16 -29.18
CA GLU A 84 11.15 2.75 -30.39
C GLU A 84 11.25 1.74 -31.54
N LYS A 85 11.55 0.48 -31.19
CA LYS A 85 11.68 -0.61 -32.18
C LYS A 85 10.34 -1.20 -32.59
N LEU A 86 9.36 -1.16 -31.70
CA LEU A 86 8.04 -1.79 -31.86
C LEU A 86 7.08 -0.89 -32.63
N GLU A 87 7.04 0.42 -32.28
CA GLU A 87 6.14 1.38 -32.93
C GLU A 87 6.76 1.99 -34.20
N LYS A 88 5.97 2.05 -35.28
CA LYS A 88 6.41 2.57 -36.58
C LYS A 88 5.75 3.90 -36.94
N ASP A 89 4.48 4.07 -36.56
CA ASP A 89 3.65 5.16 -37.13
C ASP A 89 3.69 6.44 -36.28
N TRP A 90 3.90 6.31 -34.97
CA TRP A 90 3.94 7.44 -34.00
C TRP A 90 2.81 8.47 -34.22
N THR A 91 1.60 7.95 -34.42
CA THR A 91 0.40 8.76 -34.69
C THR A 91 0.08 9.64 -33.49
N LYS A 92 -0.25 10.91 -33.75
CA LYS A 92 -0.70 11.87 -32.75
C LYS A 92 -2.20 11.78 -32.57
N TYR A 93 -2.65 11.70 -31.31
CA TYR A 93 -4.04 11.66 -30.92
C TYR A 93 -4.38 12.85 -30.01
N PRO A 94 -5.62 13.38 -30.03
CA PRO A 94 -6.09 14.30 -28.99
C PRO A 94 -6.18 13.57 -27.65
N ILE A 95 -5.67 14.19 -26.58
CA ILE A 95 -5.62 13.59 -25.26
C ILE A 95 -6.43 14.42 -24.28
N LEU A 96 -7.33 13.78 -23.57
CA LEU A 96 -8.10 14.33 -22.45
C LEU A 96 -7.59 13.68 -21.16
N HIS A 97 -6.73 14.39 -20.44
CA HIS A 97 -6.11 13.90 -19.21
C HIS A 97 -6.75 14.54 -17.97
N ILE A 98 -7.20 13.69 -17.04
CA ILE A 98 -7.80 14.07 -15.74
C ILE A 98 -6.91 13.54 -14.63
N ASP A 99 -6.37 14.44 -13.80
CA ASP A 99 -5.69 14.09 -12.55
C ASP A 99 -6.57 14.55 -11.39
N LEU A 100 -7.10 13.61 -10.59
CA LEU A 100 -7.93 13.88 -9.43
C LEU A 100 -7.14 14.03 -8.12
N ASN A 101 -5.81 13.95 -8.15
CA ASN A 101 -4.99 14.01 -6.94
C ASN A 101 -4.84 15.42 -6.34
N THR A 102 -5.06 16.46 -7.13
CA THR A 102 -4.65 17.85 -6.82
C THR A 102 -5.66 18.66 -6.01
N GLN A 103 -6.74 18.05 -5.50
CA GLN A 103 -7.82 18.75 -4.80
C GLN A 103 -8.15 18.07 -3.45
N LYS A 104 -8.61 18.86 -2.48
CA LYS A 104 -9.30 18.36 -1.29
C LYS A 104 -10.77 18.14 -1.62
N TYR A 105 -11.31 16.97 -1.29
CA TYR A 105 -12.68 16.56 -1.57
C TYR A 105 -13.47 16.50 -0.26
N ASP A 106 -13.97 17.64 0.21
CA ASP A 106 -14.71 17.79 1.47
C ASP A 106 -16.17 18.24 1.30
N SER A 107 -16.59 18.47 0.06
CA SER A 107 -17.97 18.84 -0.29
C SER A 107 -18.31 18.39 -1.72
N PRO A 108 -19.59 18.21 -2.09
CA PRO A 108 -20.00 17.90 -3.48
C PRO A 108 -19.39 18.87 -4.49
N GLN A 109 -19.40 20.15 -4.19
CA GLN A 109 -18.88 21.22 -5.04
C GLN A 109 -17.38 21.12 -5.31
N SER A 110 -16.63 20.47 -4.40
CA SER A 110 -15.19 20.29 -4.60
C SER A 110 -14.87 19.41 -5.80
N LEU A 111 -15.62 18.31 -6.01
CA LEU A 111 -15.47 17.45 -7.19
C LEU A 111 -15.99 18.14 -8.46
N GLU A 112 -17.16 18.73 -8.39
CA GLU A 112 -17.75 19.48 -9.53
C GLU A 112 -16.83 20.59 -10.01
N SER A 113 -16.24 21.36 -9.10
CA SER A 113 -15.28 22.43 -9.42
C SER A 113 -14.02 21.89 -10.11
N LYS A 114 -13.53 20.73 -9.67
CA LYS A 114 -12.36 20.07 -10.31
C LYS A 114 -12.70 19.65 -11.73
N LEU A 115 -13.81 18.96 -11.94
CA LEU A 115 -14.25 18.51 -13.26
C LEU A 115 -14.56 19.71 -14.17
N ASN A 116 -15.24 20.72 -13.65
CA ASN A 116 -15.54 21.94 -14.39
C ASN A 116 -14.25 22.64 -14.87
N ARG A 117 -13.25 22.82 -14.00
CA ARG A 117 -11.98 23.43 -14.38
C ARG A 117 -11.26 22.63 -15.49
N THR A 118 -11.30 21.32 -15.40
CA THR A 118 -10.74 20.43 -16.42
C THR A 118 -11.45 20.61 -17.75
N LEU A 119 -12.78 20.60 -17.76
CA LEU A 119 -13.60 20.83 -18.94
C LEU A 119 -13.34 22.20 -19.58
N VAL A 120 -13.30 23.27 -18.78
CA VAL A 120 -12.96 24.62 -19.29
C VAL A 120 -11.61 24.64 -19.99
N THR A 121 -10.64 23.88 -19.52
CA THR A 121 -9.33 23.79 -20.17
C THR A 121 -9.42 23.12 -21.54
N TRP A 122 -10.20 22.06 -21.66
CA TRP A 122 -10.40 21.37 -22.93
C TRP A 122 -11.29 22.16 -23.90
N GLU A 123 -12.32 22.84 -23.38
CA GLU A 123 -13.22 23.72 -24.16
C GLU A 123 -12.48 24.91 -24.79
N LYS A 124 -11.41 25.39 -24.16
CA LYS A 124 -10.53 26.39 -24.79
C LYS A 124 -9.80 25.85 -26.02
N LEU A 125 -9.59 24.53 -26.10
CA LEU A 125 -8.91 23.88 -27.23
C LEU A 125 -9.91 23.44 -28.30
N TYR A 126 -11.06 22.90 -27.89
CA TYR A 126 -12.00 22.24 -28.81
C TYR A 126 -13.36 22.97 -28.93
N GLY A 127 -13.56 24.04 -28.18
CA GLY A 127 -14.82 24.78 -28.16
C GLY A 127 -15.85 24.20 -27.18
N SER A 128 -16.99 24.88 -27.05
CA SER A 128 -18.15 24.51 -26.23
C SER A 128 -19.45 24.87 -26.93
N GLU A 129 -20.55 24.17 -26.57
CA GLU A 129 -21.88 24.44 -27.07
C GLU A 129 -22.80 24.95 -25.94
N PRO A 130 -23.63 25.98 -26.17
CA PRO A 130 -24.51 26.53 -25.14
C PRO A 130 -25.54 25.53 -24.57
N ALA A 131 -25.87 24.49 -25.33
CA ALA A 131 -26.80 23.44 -24.91
C ALA A 131 -26.20 22.40 -23.96
N GLU A 132 -24.88 22.42 -23.75
CA GLU A 132 -24.16 21.51 -22.86
C GLU A 132 -24.20 22.04 -21.42
N ASP A 133 -25.31 21.83 -20.72
CA ASP A 133 -25.59 22.41 -19.39
C ASP A 133 -25.08 21.59 -18.21
N SER A 134 -24.64 20.33 -18.44
CA SER A 134 -24.11 19.43 -17.40
C SER A 134 -22.66 19.04 -17.66
N LEU A 135 -21.95 18.61 -16.61
CA LEU A 135 -20.55 18.14 -16.72
C LEU A 135 -20.42 16.95 -17.69
N SER A 136 -21.40 16.04 -17.71
CA SER A 136 -21.40 14.89 -18.62
C SER A 136 -21.62 15.31 -20.07
N MET A 137 -22.58 16.18 -20.37
CA MET A 137 -22.83 16.68 -21.71
C MET A 137 -21.62 17.45 -22.27
N ARG A 138 -21.02 18.30 -21.46
CA ARG A 138 -19.78 19.04 -21.82
C ARG A 138 -18.62 18.10 -22.12
N PHE A 139 -18.48 17.00 -21.36
CA PHE A 139 -17.45 16.00 -21.63
C PHE A 139 -17.72 15.24 -22.93
N GLU A 140 -18.98 14.81 -23.16
CA GLU A 140 -19.38 14.19 -24.43
C GLU A 140 -19.14 15.11 -25.63
N GLY A 141 -19.52 16.36 -25.53
CA GLY A 141 -19.32 17.36 -26.59
C GLY A 141 -17.83 17.63 -26.84
N THR A 142 -17.02 17.70 -25.79
CA THR A 142 -15.56 17.84 -25.90
C THR A 142 -14.93 16.66 -26.64
N ILE A 143 -15.31 15.41 -26.32
CA ILE A 143 -14.84 14.20 -27.03
C ILE A 143 -15.25 14.27 -28.51
N GLN A 144 -16.48 14.63 -28.82
CA GLN A 144 -17.00 14.72 -30.18
C GLN A 144 -16.22 15.76 -31.01
N ARG A 145 -16.10 16.99 -30.48
CA ARG A 145 -15.39 18.08 -31.18
C ARG A 145 -13.90 17.81 -31.34
N ALA A 146 -13.25 17.21 -30.35
CA ALA A 146 -11.85 16.83 -30.45
C ALA A 146 -11.64 15.80 -31.57
N TYR A 147 -12.53 14.82 -31.70
CA TYR A 147 -12.52 13.86 -32.80
C TYR A 147 -12.75 14.53 -34.18
N GLU A 148 -13.78 15.37 -34.30
CA GLU A 148 -14.13 16.04 -35.56
C GLU A 148 -13.06 17.00 -36.04
N GLN A 149 -12.47 17.78 -35.12
CA GLN A 149 -11.42 18.77 -35.50
C GLN A 149 -10.08 18.13 -35.86
N THR A 150 -9.75 17.00 -35.23
CA THR A 150 -8.43 16.35 -35.48
C THR A 150 -8.48 15.21 -36.50
N GLY A 151 -9.70 14.68 -36.78
CA GLY A 151 -9.87 13.46 -37.57
C GLY A 151 -9.31 12.20 -36.87
N GLN A 152 -8.89 12.33 -35.61
CA GLN A 152 -8.30 11.26 -34.82
C GLN A 152 -9.17 10.97 -33.60
N ARG A 153 -9.37 9.67 -33.29
CA ARG A 153 -10.06 9.26 -32.08
C ARG A 153 -9.33 9.73 -30.82
N VAL A 154 -10.09 10.06 -29.78
CA VAL A 154 -9.61 10.66 -28.52
C VAL A 154 -9.00 9.61 -27.59
N VAL A 155 -7.94 9.99 -26.92
CA VAL A 155 -7.35 9.22 -25.82
C VAL A 155 -7.76 9.85 -24.49
N ILE A 156 -8.27 9.03 -23.55
CA ILE A 156 -8.73 9.47 -22.24
C ILE A 156 -7.83 8.84 -21.18
N LEU A 157 -7.17 9.66 -20.38
CA LEU A 157 -6.28 9.24 -19.29
C LEU A 157 -6.81 9.81 -17.97
N VAL A 158 -7.03 8.94 -16.99
CA VAL A 158 -7.52 9.34 -15.66
C VAL A 158 -6.56 8.81 -14.59
N ASP A 159 -5.96 9.72 -13.84
CA ASP A 159 -5.12 9.36 -12.70
C ASP A 159 -5.84 9.60 -11.38
N GLU A 160 -5.68 8.66 -10.43
CA GLU A 160 -6.25 8.70 -9.08
C GLU A 160 -7.79 8.88 -9.04
N TYR A 161 -8.53 8.11 -9.87
CA TYR A 161 -9.98 8.20 -10.01
C TYR A 161 -10.73 8.04 -8.68
N ASP A 162 -10.18 7.29 -7.75
CA ASP A 162 -10.77 6.92 -6.46
C ASP A 162 -10.49 7.95 -5.34
N LYS A 163 -9.68 8.95 -5.60
CA LYS A 163 -9.29 9.96 -4.60
C LYS A 163 -10.47 10.66 -3.93
N PRO A 164 -11.52 11.12 -4.66
CA PRO A 164 -12.70 11.72 -4.03
C PRO A 164 -13.41 10.75 -3.08
N MET A 165 -13.57 9.49 -3.51
CA MET A 165 -14.25 8.46 -2.75
C MET A 165 -13.49 8.09 -1.48
N LEU A 166 -12.15 7.99 -1.57
CA LEU A 166 -11.28 7.69 -0.42
C LEU A 166 -11.30 8.81 0.63
N GLN A 167 -11.34 10.08 0.21
CA GLN A 167 -11.41 11.20 1.14
C GLN A 167 -12.78 11.35 1.81
N ALA A 168 -13.82 10.81 1.20
CA ALA A 168 -15.18 10.82 1.76
C ALA A 168 -15.48 9.58 2.63
N ILE A 169 -14.50 8.69 2.88
CA ILE A 169 -14.69 7.55 3.78
C ILE A 169 -15.16 8.06 5.16
N GLY A 170 -16.26 7.48 5.64
CA GLY A 170 -16.92 7.92 6.88
C GLY A 170 -18.08 8.89 6.69
N ASN A 171 -18.24 9.47 5.50
CA ASN A 171 -19.36 10.34 5.15
C ASN A 171 -20.16 9.74 3.97
N LYS A 172 -21.21 8.98 4.29
CA LYS A 172 -22.03 8.24 3.32
C LYS A 172 -22.73 9.15 2.30
N GLU A 173 -23.21 10.32 2.75
CA GLU A 173 -23.89 11.27 1.86
C GLU A 173 -22.93 11.85 0.83
N LEU A 174 -21.74 12.25 1.27
CA LEU A 174 -20.70 12.76 0.39
C LEU A 174 -20.21 11.69 -0.60
N GLN A 175 -20.02 10.46 -0.13
CA GLN A 175 -19.65 9.34 -1.00
C GLN A 175 -20.70 9.08 -2.09
N ASN A 176 -21.98 9.11 -1.73
CA ASN A 176 -23.07 8.92 -2.70
C ASN A 176 -23.08 10.05 -3.73
N SER A 177 -22.95 11.30 -3.30
CA SER A 177 -22.86 12.45 -4.20
C SER A 177 -21.69 12.32 -5.19
N PHE A 178 -20.49 11.98 -4.70
CA PHE A 178 -19.33 11.77 -5.58
C PHE A 178 -19.53 10.61 -6.54
N ARG A 179 -20.11 9.51 -6.07
CA ARG A 179 -20.43 8.34 -6.91
C ARG A 179 -21.36 8.71 -8.07
N GLU A 180 -22.44 9.42 -7.80
CA GLU A 180 -23.40 9.86 -8.82
C GLU A 180 -22.74 10.81 -9.83
N THR A 181 -21.99 11.78 -9.36
CA THR A 181 -21.25 12.72 -10.22
C THR A 181 -20.25 12.00 -11.13
N LEU A 182 -19.43 11.10 -10.58
CA LEU A 182 -18.44 10.34 -11.35
C LEU A 182 -19.11 9.37 -12.33
N LYS A 183 -20.21 8.69 -11.91
CA LYS A 183 -20.97 7.78 -12.78
C LYS A 183 -21.54 8.51 -13.99
N ALA A 184 -22.18 9.65 -13.77
CA ALA A 184 -22.70 10.47 -14.84
C ALA A 184 -21.59 10.98 -15.77
N PHE A 185 -20.49 11.46 -15.20
CA PHE A 185 -19.36 11.98 -15.95
C PHE A 185 -18.69 10.92 -16.84
N TYR A 186 -18.38 9.76 -16.29
CA TYR A 186 -17.73 8.68 -17.05
C TYR A 186 -18.68 7.93 -17.99
N GLY A 187 -20.00 8.15 -17.89
CA GLY A 187 -20.98 7.68 -18.87
C GLY A 187 -20.66 8.10 -20.31
N ALA A 188 -19.99 9.24 -20.47
CA ALA A 188 -19.48 9.74 -21.75
C ALA A 188 -18.56 8.73 -22.48
N LEU A 189 -17.82 7.88 -21.76
CA LEU A 189 -16.96 6.87 -22.37
C LEU A 189 -17.76 5.83 -23.14
N LYS A 190 -18.98 5.54 -22.72
CA LYS A 190 -19.89 4.60 -23.40
C LYS A 190 -20.63 5.28 -24.56
N SER A 191 -21.20 6.45 -24.30
CA SER A 191 -21.97 7.17 -25.32
C SER A 191 -21.12 7.60 -26.52
N LYS A 192 -19.81 7.85 -26.32
CA LYS A 192 -18.84 8.27 -27.32
C LYS A 192 -17.82 7.20 -27.73
N ASP A 193 -18.15 5.91 -27.55
CA ASP A 193 -17.25 4.79 -27.86
C ASP A 193 -16.63 4.88 -29.25
N GLY A 194 -17.39 5.26 -30.27
CA GLY A 194 -16.90 5.41 -31.64
C GLY A 194 -15.80 6.47 -31.81
N CYS A 195 -15.76 7.48 -30.93
CA CYS A 195 -14.80 8.58 -30.95
C CYS A 195 -13.55 8.31 -30.09
N ILE A 196 -13.53 7.21 -29.31
CA ILE A 196 -12.45 6.93 -28.36
C ILE A 196 -11.46 5.90 -28.94
N LYS A 197 -10.18 6.23 -28.94
CA LYS A 197 -9.07 5.34 -29.33
C LYS A 197 -8.65 4.43 -28.18
N PHE A 198 -8.50 5.02 -26.98
CA PHE A 198 -7.96 4.36 -25.80
C PHE A 198 -8.40 5.10 -24.54
N ALA A 199 -8.67 4.38 -23.48
CA ALA A 199 -8.94 4.94 -22.17
C ALA A 199 -8.20 4.12 -21.09
N MET A 200 -7.50 4.81 -20.19
CA MET A 200 -6.82 4.21 -19.04
C MET A 200 -7.19 4.95 -17.78
N LEU A 201 -7.73 4.22 -16.80
CA LEU A 201 -8.08 4.74 -15.49
C LEU A 201 -7.18 4.09 -14.44
N THR A 202 -6.55 4.91 -13.60
CA THR A 202 -5.71 4.40 -12.50
C THR A 202 -6.21 4.88 -11.15
N GLY A 203 -5.99 4.07 -10.13
CA GLY A 203 -6.30 4.39 -8.74
C GLY A 203 -5.49 3.55 -7.75
N VAL A 204 -5.63 3.88 -6.48
CA VAL A 204 -5.08 3.06 -5.39
C VAL A 204 -6.00 1.88 -5.13
N THR A 205 -7.30 2.13 -5.09
CA THR A 205 -8.32 1.15 -4.75
C THR A 205 -9.32 0.95 -5.88
N LYS A 206 -10.16 -0.07 -5.73
CA LYS A 206 -11.33 -0.31 -6.60
C LYS A 206 -12.60 0.32 -6.02
N PHE A 207 -12.46 1.33 -5.16
CA PHE A 207 -13.55 1.98 -4.45
C PHE A 207 -14.58 2.54 -5.42
N GLY A 208 -15.82 2.09 -5.27
CA GLY A 208 -16.91 2.50 -6.16
C GLY A 208 -16.78 2.00 -7.60
N LYS A 209 -15.77 1.18 -7.95
CA LYS A 209 -15.58 0.67 -9.32
C LYS A 209 -16.87 0.04 -9.87
N VAL A 210 -17.49 -0.84 -9.10
CA VAL A 210 -18.72 -1.51 -9.50
C VAL A 210 -19.87 -0.53 -9.69
N SER A 211 -19.97 0.49 -8.86
CA SER A 211 -21.07 1.46 -8.89
C SER A 211 -20.82 2.66 -9.81
N VAL A 212 -19.58 3.15 -9.90
CA VAL A 212 -19.20 4.26 -10.80
C VAL A 212 -19.13 3.80 -12.26
N PHE A 213 -18.65 2.59 -12.50
CA PHE A 213 -18.45 2.05 -13.83
C PHE A 213 -19.46 0.94 -14.18
N SER A 214 -20.59 0.84 -13.44
CA SER A 214 -21.63 -0.17 -13.71
C SER A 214 -22.13 -0.18 -15.16
N ASP A 215 -22.08 0.96 -15.80
CA ASP A 215 -22.55 1.15 -17.17
C ASP A 215 -21.42 0.96 -18.22
N LEU A 216 -20.15 0.81 -17.77
CA LEU A 216 -18.99 0.58 -18.62
C LEU A 216 -18.60 -0.90 -18.62
N ASN A 217 -19.39 -1.73 -19.31
CA ASN A 217 -19.18 -3.18 -19.37
C ASN A 217 -17.91 -3.60 -20.14
N ASN A 218 -17.27 -2.67 -20.83
CA ASN A 218 -16.08 -2.85 -21.66
C ASN A 218 -14.78 -2.41 -20.97
N LEU A 219 -14.80 -2.11 -19.67
CA LEU A 219 -13.63 -1.70 -18.91
C LEU A 219 -12.89 -2.92 -18.35
N ASP A 220 -11.76 -3.28 -18.94
CA ASP A 220 -10.92 -4.40 -18.53
C ASP A 220 -10.09 -4.05 -17.29
N ASP A 221 -10.35 -4.75 -16.18
CA ASP A 221 -9.58 -4.62 -14.95
C ASP A 221 -8.33 -5.51 -15.02
N ILE A 222 -7.21 -4.91 -15.37
CA ILE A 222 -5.91 -5.59 -15.49
C ILE A 222 -5.15 -5.68 -14.17
N SER A 223 -5.74 -5.25 -13.05
CA SER A 223 -5.04 -5.20 -11.76
C SER A 223 -4.54 -6.56 -11.27
N MET A 224 -5.26 -7.64 -11.64
CA MET A 224 -4.91 -9.02 -11.26
C MET A 224 -4.58 -9.91 -12.46
N TRP A 225 -4.17 -9.34 -13.59
CA TRP A 225 -3.73 -10.09 -14.77
C TRP A 225 -2.22 -10.33 -14.74
N ASN A 226 -1.81 -11.59 -14.79
CA ASN A 226 -0.39 -11.97 -14.76
C ASN A 226 0.44 -11.28 -15.84
N GLU A 227 -0.16 -11.04 -17.01
CA GLU A 227 0.47 -10.38 -18.15
C GLU A 227 0.93 -8.95 -17.85
N TYR A 228 0.22 -8.22 -16.96
CA TYR A 228 0.46 -6.80 -16.65
C TYR A 228 0.98 -6.54 -15.23
N ILE A 229 1.45 -7.57 -14.53
CA ILE A 229 1.99 -7.42 -13.16
C ILE A 229 3.18 -6.47 -13.14
N GLU A 230 4.10 -6.65 -14.09
CA GLU A 230 5.31 -5.84 -14.19
C GLU A 230 5.09 -4.45 -14.83
N LEU A 231 3.86 -4.09 -15.19
CA LEU A 231 3.56 -2.76 -15.78
C LEU A 231 3.88 -1.62 -14.79
N CYS A 232 3.67 -1.86 -13.51
CA CYS A 232 4.04 -0.98 -12.40
C CYS A 232 4.81 -1.77 -11.34
N GLY A 233 5.74 -1.12 -10.65
CA GLY A 233 6.65 -1.78 -9.72
C GLY A 233 7.98 -2.17 -10.38
N ILE A 234 8.86 -2.80 -9.61
CA ILE A 234 10.16 -3.30 -10.08
C ILE A 234 10.27 -4.77 -9.68
N SER A 235 10.62 -5.65 -10.62
CA SER A 235 10.86 -7.07 -10.33
C SER A 235 12.32 -7.32 -9.96
N GLU A 236 12.58 -8.42 -9.25
CA GLU A 236 13.94 -8.87 -8.90
C GLU A 236 14.83 -8.98 -10.15
N LYS A 237 14.28 -9.54 -11.23
CA LYS A 237 14.97 -9.66 -12.53
C LYS A 237 15.39 -8.30 -13.09
N GLU A 238 14.54 -7.28 -12.93
CA GLU A 238 14.85 -5.93 -13.40
C GLU A 238 15.91 -5.26 -12.54
N ILE A 239 15.94 -5.54 -11.23
CA ILE A 239 16.99 -5.06 -10.33
C ILE A 239 18.34 -5.59 -10.79
N HIS A 240 18.48 -6.92 -10.92
CA HIS A 240 19.73 -7.53 -11.37
C HIS A 240 20.14 -7.07 -12.76
N LYS A 241 19.21 -6.92 -13.68
CA LYS A 241 19.50 -6.44 -15.03
C LYS A 241 20.02 -5.00 -15.06
N ASN A 242 19.50 -4.12 -14.21
CA ASN A 242 19.71 -2.68 -14.34
C ASN A 242 20.56 -2.07 -13.21
N LEU A 243 20.68 -2.74 -12.05
CA LEU A 243 21.29 -2.19 -10.84
C LEU A 243 22.35 -3.11 -10.21
N GLU A 244 22.90 -4.05 -10.99
CA GLU A 244 23.86 -5.04 -10.49
C GLU A 244 25.10 -4.41 -9.84
N THR A 245 25.68 -3.39 -10.46
CA THR A 245 26.81 -2.64 -9.91
C THR A 245 26.44 -1.95 -8.60
N GLU A 246 25.27 -1.32 -8.56
CA GLU A 246 24.76 -0.61 -7.39
C GLU A 246 24.39 -1.55 -6.25
N LEU A 247 23.98 -2.81 -6.55
CA LEU A 247 23.78 -3.86 -5.54
C LEU A 247 25.10 -4.16 -4.82
N HIS A 248 26.19 -4.40 -5.55
CA HIS A 248 27.50 -4.64 -4.97
C HIS A 248 28.00 -3.44 -4.14
N GLU A 249 27.91 -2.22 -4.68
CA GLU A 249 28.29 -1.02 -3.96
C GLU A 249 27.49 -0.82 -2.66
N PHE A 250 26.18 -1.12 -2.67
CA PHE A 250 25.36 -0.97 -1.48
C PHE A 250 25.68 -2.07 -0.45
N ALA A 251 25.90 -3.31 -0.88
CA ALA A 251 26.35 -4.40 -0.02
C ALA A 251 27.67 -4.05 0.70
N ASP A 252 28.64 -3.48 -0.03
CA ASP A 252 29.93 -3.05 0.53
C ASP A 252 29.75 -1.96 1.60
N VAL A 253 28.90 -0.94 1.34
CA VAL A 253 28.59 0.11 2.32
C VAL A 253 27.96 -0.48 3.58
N GLN A 254 27.08 -1.49 3.43
CA GLN A 254 26.44 -2.19 4.54
C GLN A 254 27.36 -3.21 5.22
N LYS A 255 28.58 -3.45 4.69
CA LYS A 255 29.53 -4.46 5.17
C LYS A 255 28.92 -5.86 5.22
N MET A 256 28.16 -6.20 4.19
CA MET A 256 27.48 -7.49 4.04
C MET A 256 28.04 -8.25 2.83
N THR A 257 27.93 -9.59 2.86
CA THR A 257 28.12 -10.38 1.63
C THR A 257 26.98 -10.09 0.67
N TYR A 258 27.26 -10.23 -0.63
CA TYR A 258 26.26 -9.97 -1.68
C TYR A 258 24.95 -10.74 -1.45
N ASP A 259 25.04 -12.06 -1.17
CA ASP A 259 23.87 -12.91 -0.95
C ASP A 259 23.06 -12.48 0.28
N SER A 260 23.72 -12.20 1.41
CA SER A 260 23.06 -11.70 2.62
C SER A 260 22.42 -10.34 2.41
N PHE A 261 23.04 -9.49 1.58
CA PHE A 261 22.50 -8.19 1.24
C PHE A 261 21.25 -8.32 0.36
N CYS A 262 21.30 -9.14 -0.70
CA CYS A 262 20.15 -9.38 -1.57
C CYS A 262 18.96 -9.98 -0.79
N GLU A 263 19.23 -10.93 0.11
CA GLU A 263 18.19 -11.48 0.98
C GLU A 263 17.57 -10.42 1.90
N LYS A 264 18.39 -9.56 2.51
CA LYS A 264 17.91 -8.44 3.32
C LYS A 264 17.10 -7.43 2.49
N LEU A 265 17.57 -7.11 1.27
CA LEU A 265 16.86 -6.20 0.36
C LEU A 265 15.47 -6.73 0.02
N ARG A 266 15.38 -8.04 -0.26
CA ARG A 266 14.13 -8.75 -0.53
C ARG A 266 13.19 -8.69 0.67
N GLN A 267 13.68 -9.04 1.87
CA GLN A 267 12.88 -8.99 3.10
C GLN A 267 12.33 -7.59 3.41
N TYR A 268 13.08 -6.53 3.07
CA TYR A 268 12.69 -5.15 3.37
C TYR A 268 11.72 -4.55 2.35
N TYR A 269 11.86 -4.85 1.04
CA TYR A 269 11.17 -4.06 0.00
C TYR A 269 10.42 -4.88 -1.06
N ASP A 270 10.65 -6.19 -1.15
CA ASP A 270 9.94 -7.08 -2.06
C ASP A 270 8.59 -7.54 -1.47
N GLY A 271 7.91 -8.42 -2.16
CA GLY A 271 6.82 -9.23 -1.65
C GLY A 271 5.42 -8.71 -1.94
N TYR A 272 5.25 -7.70 -2.76
CA TYR A 272 3.93 -7.36 -3.27
C TYR A 272 3.51 -8.34 -4.37
N HIS A 273 2.52 -9.16 -4.07
CA HIS A 273 1.91 -10.10 -5.02
C HIS A 273 0.53 -9.62 -5.40
N PHE A 274 0.31 -9.38 -6.70
CA PHE A 274 -0.97 -8.88 -7.24
C PHE A 274 -1.90 -9.98 -7.71
N THR A 275 -1.36 -11.21 -7.89
CA THR A 275 -2.12 -12.45 -8.11
C THR A 275 -1.52 -13.56 -7.27
N HIS A 276 -2.26 -14.66 -7.11
CA HIS A 276 -1.81 -15.78 -6.27
C HIS A 276 -0.57 -16.51 -6.80
N ASN A 277 -0.31 -16.43 -8.10
CA ASN A 277 0.84 -17.04 -8.76
C ASN A 277 1.81 -16.01 -9.35
N SER A 278 1.75 -14.74 -8.92
CA SER A 278 2.66 -13.71 -9.41
C SER A 278 4.01 -13.75 -8.70
N ILE A 279 5.02 -13.21 -9.38
CA ILE A 279 6.30 -12.87 -8.76
C ILE A 279 6.10 -11.74 -7.74
N GLY A 280 7.02 -11.65 -6.78
CA GLY A 280 7.12 -10.52 -5.88
C GLY A 280 7.54 -9.25 -6.63
N MET A 281 6.95 -8.12 -6.24
CA MET A 281 7.26 -6.81 -6.81
C MET A 281 7.75 -5.87 -5.72
N TYR A 282 8.85 -5.16 -6.01
CA TYR A 282 9.36 -4.09 -5.15
C TYR A 282 8.58 -2.80 -5.36
N ASN A 283 8.36 -2.07 -4.27
CA ASN A 283 7.88 -0.69 -4.37
C ASN A 283 9.01 0.20 -4.92
N PRO A 284 8.83 0.86 -6.08
CA PRO A 284 9.89 1.67 -6.71
C PRO A 284 10.39 2.81 -5.83
N PHE A 285 9.50 3.45 -5.07
CA PHE A 285 9.87 4.59 -4.24
C PHE A 285 10.80 4.18 -3.10
N SER A 286 10.45 3.11 -2.37
CA SER A 286 11.26 2.59 -1.27
C SER A 286 12.60 2.07 -1.77
N LEU A 287 12.57 1.25 -2.83
CA LEU A 287 13.77 0.66 -3.42
C LEU A 287 14.76 1.74 -3.88
N LEU A 288 14.31 2.72 -4.69
CA LEU A 288 15.19 3.76 -5.23
C LEU A 288 15.72 4.71 -4.15
N ASN A 289 14.95 4.97 -3.07
CA ASN A 289 15.46 5.71 -1.91
C ASN A 289 16.56 4.92 -1.19
N ALA A 290 16.38 3.61 -0.99
CA ALA A 290 17.40 2.75 -0.38
C ALA A 290 18.71 2.77 -1.19
N PHE A 291 18.63 2.63 -2.51
CA PHE A 291 19.80 2.72 -3.40
C PHE A 291 20.46 4.10 -3.37
N LYS A 292 19.67 5.18 -3.36
CA LYS A 292 20.20 6.56 -3.31
C LYS A 292 20.94 6.85 -2.01
N ARG A 293 20.35 6.45 -0.88
CA ARG A 293 20.91 6.72 0.46
C ARG A 293 21.92 5.66 0.89
N LYS A 294 21.91 4.49 0.24
CA LYS A 294 22.64 3.28 0.65
C LYS A 294 22.34 2.87 2.10
N GLU A 295 21.06 3.03 2.48
CA GLU A 295 20.54 2.74 3.81
C GLU A 295 19.18 2.03 3.72
N PHE A 296 18.91 1.12 4.66
CA PHE A 296 17.58 0.53 4.85
C PHE A 296 16.73 1.46 5.71
N GLY A 297 15.47 1.71 5.32
CA GLY A 297 14.56 2.60 6.03
C GLY A 297 13.11 2.44 5.58
N SER A 298 12.19 3.04 6.33
CA SER A 298 10.74 2.98 6.06
C SER A 298 10.28 4.17 5.18
N TYR A 299 10.76 4.21 3.96
CA TYR A 299 10.54 5.34 3.04
C TYR A 299 9.10 5.51 2.57
N TRP A 300 8.35 4.39 2.44
CA TRP A 300 6.98 4.43 1.96
C TRP A 300 6.06 5.18 2.93
N PHE A 301 6.24 4.97 4.24
CA PHE A 301 5.46 5.63 5.29
C PHE A 301 5.74 7.12 5.41
N GLU A 302 6.94 7.60 5.09
CA GLU A 302 7.28 9.04 5.07
C GLU A 302 6.37 9.85 4.13
N THR A 303 5.70 9.20 3.16
CA THR A 303 4.84 9.86 2.16
C THR A 303 3.41 10.09 2.61
N GLY A 304 3.10 9.82 3.86
CA GLY A 304 1.80 10.01 4.49
C GLY A 304 0.97 8.74 4.57
N THR A 305 0.53 8.43 5.79
CA THR A 305 -0.33 7.27 6.08
C THR A 305 -1.78 7.74 6.18
N PRO A 306 -2.72 7.04 5.55
CA PRO A 306 -4.11 7.49 5.57
C PRO A 306 -4.76 7.20 6.93
N THR A 307 -5.10 8.26 7.66
CA THR A 307 -5.80 8.17 8.96
C THR A 307 -7.14 7.44 8.88
N TYR A 308 -7.78 7.46 7.70
CA TYR A 308 -9.04 6.73 7.49
C TYR A 308 -8.92 5.21 7.73
N LEU A 309 -7.72 4.62 7.55
CA LEU A 309 -7.53 3.19 7.84
C LEU A 309 -7.69 2.88 9.33
N VAL A 310 -7.19 3.76 10.19
CA VAL A 310 -7.35 3.60 11.65
C VAL A 310 -8.82 3.73 12.03
N GLU A 311 -9.54 4.68 11.44
CA GLU A 311 -10.97 4.83 11.66
C GLU A 311 -11.76 3.60 11.22
N LEU A 312 -11.37 2.99 10.08
CA LEU A 312 -11.96 1.74 9.63
C LEU A 312 -11.68 0.59 10.60
N LEU A 313 -10.41 0.40 11.02
CA LEU A 313 -10.03 -0.65 11.98
C LEU A 313 -10.81 -0.51 13.30
N LYS A 314 -10.91 0.72 13.84
CA LYS A 314 -11.65 1.00 15.06
C LYS A 314 -13.16 0.78 14.90
N ARG A 315 -13.75 1.26 13.80
CA ARG A 315 -15.19 1.12 13.52
C ARG A 315 -15.61 -0.34 13.40
N HIS A 316 -14.75 -1.18 12.81
CA HIS A 316 -15.02 -2.60 12.62
C HIS A 316 -14.51 -3.47 13.76
N HIS A 317 -14.03 -2.88 14.86
CA HIS A 317 -13.47 -3.61 16.00
C HIS A 317 -12.52 -4.72 15.54
N TYR A 318 -11.57 -4.36 14.67
CA TYR A 318 -10.72 -5.32 14.00
C TYR A 318 -9.60 -5.82 14.93
N ASN A 319 -9.44 -7.15 15.02
CA ASN A 319 -8.31 -7.75 15.71
C ASN A 319 -7.06 -7.66 14.84
N LEU A 320 -6.07 -6.87 15.28
CA LEU A 320 -4.84 -6.57 14.52
C LEU A 320 -3.97 -7.81 14.29
N GLU A 321 -4.01 -8.80 15.18
CA GLU A 321 -3.27 -10.05 15.01
C GLU A 321 -3.65 -10.77 13.72
N ARG A 322 -4.93 -10.72 13.35
CA ARG A 322 -5.42 -11.33 12.11
C ARG A 322 -4.75 -10.80 10.85
N MET A 323 -4.20 -9.58 10.87
CA MET A 323 -3.52 -8.99 9.70
C MET A 323 -2.34 -9.83 9.20
N ALA A 324 -1.72 -10.62 10.07
CA ALA A 324 -0.61 -11.50 9.68
C ALA A 324 -1.08 -12.76 8.93
N HIS A 325 -2.35 -13.15 9.09
CA HIS A 325 -2.94 -14.41 8.62
C HIS A 325 -4.40 -14.24 8.19
N GLU A 326 -4.72 -13.13 7.51
CA GLU A 326 -6.10 -12.87 7.09
C GLU A 326 -6.50 -13.75 5.92
N GLU A 327 -7.70 -14.30 5.96
CA GLU A 327 -8.29 -15.12 4.90
C GLU A 327 -9.46 -14.41 4.25
N THR A 328 -9.55 -14.48 2.93
CA THR A 328 -10.59 -13.80 2.17
C THR A 328 -10.82 -14.46 0.81
N ASN A 329 -11.87 -14.06 0.11
CA ASN A 329 -12.17 -14.53 -1.23
C ASN A 329 -12.05 -13.43 -2.29
N ALA A 330 -12.09 -13.82 -3.57
CA ALA A 330 -11.96 -12.88 -4.69
C ALA A 330 -13.03 -11.78 -4.70
N GLN A 331 -14.24 -12.08 -4.26
CA GLN A 331 -15.33 -11.10 -4.21
C GLN A 331 -15.01 -9.98 -3.22
N VAL A 332 -14.53 -10.32 -2.02
CA VAL A 332 -14.12 -9.36 -1.00
C VAL A 332 -12.92 -8.55 -1.48
N LEU A 333 -11.89 -9.18 -2.07
CA LEU A 333 -10.72 -8.47 -2.59
C LEU A 333 -11.05 -7.45 -3.69
N ASN A 334 -12.08 -7.72 -4.49
CA ASN A 334 -12.46 -6.88 -5.62
C ASN A 334 -13.55 -5.86 -5.29
N SER A 335 -14.19 -5.94 -4.13
CA SER A 335 -15.27 -5.03 -3.73
C SER A 335 -14.82 -4.09 -2.63
N ILE A 336 -14.86 -2.79 -2.89
CA ILE A 336 -14.95 -1.80 -1.82
C ILE A 336 -16.25 -1.05 -2.05
N ASP A 337 -17.23 -1.35 -1.21
CA ASP A 337 -18.46 -0.58 -1.15
C ASP A 337 -18.55 0.17 0.18
N SER A 338 -19.28 1.29 0.21
CA SER A 338 -19.51 2.09 1.42
C SER A 338 -20.20 1.30 2.55
N GLU A 339 -20.77 0.15 2.23
CA GLU A 339 -21.45 -0.77 3.14
C GLU A 339 -20.61 -1.98 3.52
N SER A 340 -19.34 -2.04 3.07
CA SER A 340 -18.43 -3.14 3.43
C SER A 340 -18.32 -3.24 4.96
N THR A 341 -18.62 -4.43 5.46
CA THR A 341 -18.48 -4.77 6.89
C THR A 341 -17.04 -5.14 7.26
N SER A 342 -16.12 -5.13 6.30
CA SER A 342 -14.71 -5.50 6.51
C SER A 342 -13.76 -4.39 6.06
N PRO A 343 -12.72 -4.06 6.84
CA PRO A 343 -11.67 -3.13 6.43
C PRO A 343 -10.67 -3.75 5.43
N ILE A 344 -10.68 -5.07 5.28
CA ILE A 344 -9.67 -5.85 4.53
C ILE A 344 -9.50 -5.42 3.07
N PRO A 345 -10.57 -5.20 2.27
CA PRO A 345 -10.40 -4.75 0.88
C PRO A 345 -9.60 -3.45 0.76
N VAL A 346 -9.88 -2.50 1.64
CA VAL A 346 -9.20 -1.20 1.64
C VAL A 346 -7.74 -1.36 2.06
N ILE A 347 -7.46 -2.16 3.10
CA ILE A 347 -6.11 -2.40 3.61
C ILE A 347 -5.25 -3.11 2.57
N TYR A 348 -5.80 -4.15 1.92
CA TYR A 348 -5.13 -4.89 0.85
C TYR A 348 -4.84 -3.99 -0.38
N GLN A 349 -5.85 -3.33 -0.92
CA GLN A 349 -5.70 -2.53 -2.13
C GLN A 349 -4.81 -1.29 -1.89
N SER A 350 -4.81 -0.75 -0.66
CA SER A 350 -3.88 0.32 -0.27
C SER A 350 -2.42 -0.15 -0.12
N GLY A 351 -2.18 -1.47 -0.14
CA GLY A 351 -0.83 -2.05 -0.13
C GLY A 351 -0.25 -2.35 1.25
N TYR A 352 -1.07 -2.34 2.30
CA TYR A 352 -0.64 -2.77 3.64
C TYR A 352 -0.65 -4.29 3.80
N LEU A 353 -1.53 -4.97 3.05
CA LEU A 353 -1.52 -6.42 2.90
C LEU A 353 -1.28 -6.81 1.45
N THR A 354 -0.82 -8.03 1.25
CA THR A 354 -0.62 -8.64 -0.06
C THR A 354 -1.04 -10.11 -0.03
N ILE A 355 -1.17 -10.74 -1.19
CA ILE A 355 -1.46 -12.17 -1.31
C ILE A 355 -0.19 -12.95 -0.92
N LYS A 356 -0.29 -13.83 0.07
CA LYS A 356 0.77 -14.74 0.52
C LYS A 356 0.55 -16.18 0.09
N GLY A 357 -0.69 -16.54 -0.23
CA GLY A 357 -1.07 -17.87 -0.66
C GLY A 357 -2.48 -17.91 -1.21
N TYR A 358 -2.85 -19.04 -1.79
CA TYR A 358 -4.17 -19.27 -2.33
C TYR A 358 -4.52 -20.75 -2.19
N ASP A 359 -5.69 -21.02 -1.63
CA ASP A 359 -6.29 -22.34 -1.59
C ASP A 359 -7.18 -22.52 -2.83
N GLU A 360 -6.75 -23.36 -3.76
CA GLU A 360 -7.46 -23.60 -5.01
C GLU A 360 -8.77 -24.36 -4.81
N GLU A 361 -8.85 -25.23 -3.78
CA GLU A 361 -10.04 -26.03 -3.49
C GLU A 361 -11.21 -25.14 -3.01
N PHE A 362 -10.91 -24.18 -2.16
CA PHE A 362 -11.93 -23.31 -1.55
C PHE A 362 -11.97 -21.90 -2.15
N GLY A 363 -11.04 -21.55 -3.04
CA GLY A 363 -10.94 -20.21 -3.64
C GLY A 363 -10.59 -19.11 -2.62
N ILE A 364 -9.81 -19.47 -1.59
CA ILE A 364 -9.46 -18.58 -0.49
C ILE A 364 -8.06 -18.02 -0.68
N TYR A 365 -7.93 -16.69 -0.54
CA TYR A 365 -6.66 -15.98 -0.51
C TYR A 365 -6.19 -15.82 0.92
N HIS A 366 -4.93 -16.16 1.17
CA HIS A 366 -4.24 -15.86 2.41
C HIS A 366 -3.49 -14.55 2.25
N LEU A 367 -3.75 -13.59 3.13
CA LEU A 367 -3.13 -12.27 3.12
C LEU A 367 -2.16 -12.10 4.28
N GLY A 368 -1.17 -11.23 4.09
CA GLY A 368 -0.21 -10.83 5.12
C GLY A 368 0.54 -9.58 4.71
N PHE A 369 1.40 -9.07 5.56
CA PHE A 369 2.24 -7.92 5.22
C PHE A 369 3.16 -8.25 4.04
N PRO A 370 3.34 -7.34 3.06
CA PRO A 370 4.21 -7.61 1.91
C PRO A 370 5.65 -7.84 2.35
N ASN A 371 6.17 -6.98 3.22
CA ASN A 371 7.55 -6.97 3.63
C ASN A 371 7.75 -6.28 4.97
N LYS A 372 9.01 -6.27 5.44
CA LYS A 372 9.37 -5.74 6.74
C LYS A 372 9.17 -4.22 6.84
N GLU A 373 9.44 -3.45 5.78
CA GLU A 373 9.19 -2.00 5.77
C GLU A 373 7.72 -1.69 6.09
N VAL A 374 6.81 -2.41 5.43
CA VAL A 374 5.36 -2.17 5.59
C VAL A 374 4.87 -2.63 6.95
N GLU A 375 5.32 -3.81 7.41
CA GLU A 375 4.95 -4.32 8.73
C GLU A 375 5.42 -3.38 9.84
N GLU A 376 6.71 -3.04 9.88
CA GLU A 376 7.27 -2.13 10.88
C GLU A 376 6.58 -0.77 10.86
N GLY A 377 6.49 -0.16 9.68
CA GLY A 377 5.91 1.16 9.53
C GLY A 377 4.42 1.21 9.89
N PHE A 378 3.65 0.15 9.55
CA PHE A 378 2.23 0.10 9.88
C PHE A 378 2.00 -0.08 11.38
N ILE A 379 2.74 -0.97 12.02
CA ILE A 379 2.63 -1.18 13.47
C ILE A 379 3.04 0.09 14.23
N GLN A 380 4.15 0.74 13.85
CA GLN A 380 4.55 2.02 14.44
C GLN A 380 3.50 3.12 14.24
N PHE A 381 2.89 3.17 13.06
CA PHE A 381 1.81 4.13 12.78
C PHE A 381 0.58 3.93 13.68
N LEU A 382 0.26 2.69 14.06
CA LEU A 382 -0.89 2.40 14.93
C LEU A 382 -0.67 2.82 16.39
N VAL A 383 0.57 2.93 16.85
CA VAL A 383 0.91 3.22 18.26
C VAL A 383 0.09 4.39 18.86
N PRO A 384 0.09 5.62 18.31
CA PRO A 384 -0.60 6.76 18.93
C PRO A 384 -2.13 6.66 18.90
N TYR A 385 -2.67 5.70 18.17
CA TYR A 385 -4.11 5.49 18.07
C TYR A 385 -4.64 4.42 19.03
N TYR A 386 -3.76 3.54 19.50
CA TYR A 386 -4.09 2.44 20.42
C TYR A 386 -3.43 2.59 21.79
N THR A 387 -2.44 3.48 21.91
CA THR A 387 -1.72 3.77 23.15
C THR A 387 -1.69 5.27 23.42
N SER A 388 -1.30 5.67 24.64
CA SER A 388 -1.05 7.07 24.97
C SER A 388 0.25 7.66 24.41
N MET A 389 1.10 6.81 23.79
CA MET A 389 2.37 7.24 23.21
C MET A 389 2.20 8.06 21.95
N ASN A 390 2.98 9.10 21.80
CA ASN A 390 3.16 9.77 20.52
C ASN A 390 4.29 9.16 19.69
N ASN A 391 4.32 9.46 18.39
CA ASN A 391 5.30 8.91 17.45
C ASN A 391 6.76 9.27 17.77
N VAL A 392 7.01 10.33 18.54
CA VAL A 392 8.36 10.78 18.92
C VAL A 392 8.88 9.94 20.08
N GLU A 393 8.03 9.61 21.04
CA GLU A 393 8.38 8.87 22.26
C GLU A 393 8.42 7.36 22.03
N SER A 394 7.56 6.84 21.16
CA SER A 394 7.40 5.40 20.90
C SER A 394 8.74 4.65 20.66
N PRO A 395 9.68 5.11 19.81
CA PRO A 395 10.94 4.40 19.61
C PRO A 395 11.78 4.26 20.88
N PHE A 396 11.76 5.29 21.75
CA PHE A 396 12.51 5.28 23.01
C PHE A 396 11.88 4.32 24.03
N GLU A 397 10.55 4.27 24.08
CA GLU A 397 9.85 3.34 24.98
C GLU A 397 10.06 1.89 24.53
N ILE A 398 9.97 1.59 23.22
CA ILE A 398 10.28 0.26 22.70
C ILE A 398 11.73 -0.13 22.98
N GLN A 399 12.68 0.80 22.86
CA GLN A 399 14.09 0.55 23.23
C GLN A 399 14.24 0.14 24.70
N LYS A 400 13.47 0.77 25.61
CA LYS A 400 13.48 0.42 27.03
C LYS A 400 12.93 -1.00 27.25
N PHE A 401 11.79 -1.36 26.66
CA PHE A 401 11.25 -2.72 26.69
C PHE A 401 12.29 -3.75 26.22
N VAL A 402 12.96 -3.49 25.10
CA VAL A 402 14.00 -4.39 24.57
C VAL A 402 15.18 -4.53 25.53
N ARG A 403 15.63 -3.43 26.15
CA ARG A 403 16.74 -3.47 27.13
C ARG A 403 16.36 -4.25 28.38
N GLU A 404 15.16 -4.05 28.91
CA GLU A 404 14.63 -4.75 30.08
C GLU A 404 14.57 -6.26 29.84
N ILE A 405 14.02 -6.70 28.71
CA ILE A 405 13.98 -8.11 28.32
C ILE A 405 15.40 -8.68 28.10
N ARG A 406 16.31 -7.94 27.47
CA ARG A 406 17.70 -8.40 27.25
C ARG A 406 18.54 -8.47 28.52
N SER A 407 18.17 -7.72 29.55
CA SER A 407 18.85 -7.71 30.85
C SER A 407 18.28 -8.70 31.86
N GLY A 408 17.12 -9.30 31.59
CA GLY A 408 16.43 -10.17 32.56
C GLY A 408 15.55 -9.42 33.54
N ASP A 409 15.32 -8.12 33.31
CA ASP A 409 14.52 -7.25 34.21
C ASP A 409 13.03 -7.27 33.81
N TYR A 410 12.39 -8.40 34.03
CA TYR A 410 10.94 -8.56 33.77
C TYR A 410 10.09 -7.66 34.66
N ASN A 411 10.54 -7.28 35.87
CA ASN A 411 9.75 -6.40 36.74
C ASN A 411 9.60 -5.00 36.13
N SER A 412 10.71 -4.38 35.68
CA SER A 412 10.65 -3.08 35.00
C SER A 412 9.83 -3.18 33.71
N PHE A 413 9.95 -4.28 32.96
CA PHE A 413 9.15 -4.54 31.77
C PHE A 413 7.64 -4.53 32.09
N PHE A 414 7.17 -5.26 33.10
CA PHE A 414 5.75 -5.29 33.46
C PHE A 414 5.26 -3.97 34.06
N GLN A 415 6.07 -3.28 34.87
CA GLN A 415 5.73 -1.95 35.39
C GLN A 415 5.56 -0.93 34.27
N ARG A 416 6.42 -0.99 33.24
CA ARG A 416 6.27 -0.17 32.05
C ARG A 416 5.00 -0.54 31.29
N LEU A 417 4.73 -1.82 31.09
CA LEU A 417 3.52 -2.28 30.44
C LEU A 417 2.25 -1.83 31.18
N GLN A 418 2.26 -1.87 32.52
CA GLN A 418 1.18 -1.30 33.33
C GLN A 418 0.97 0.20 33.08
N SER A 419 2.05 0.99 32.92
CA SER A 419 1.92 2.42 32.67
C SER A 419 1.25 2.73 31.33
N PHE A 420 1.44 1.87 30.33
CA PHE A 420 0.77 2.01 29.03
C PHE A 420 -0.74 1.85 29.10
N PHE A 421 -1.20 0.91 29.92
CA PHE A 421 -2.64 0.69 30.09
C PHE A 421 -3.29 1.75 30.99
N ALA A 422 -2.55 2.30 31.97
CA ALA A 422 -3.06 3.32 32.89
C ALA A 422 -3.43 4.64 32.19
N ASP A 423 -2.69 5.00 31.14
CA ASP A 423 -2.88 6.27 30.41
C ASP A 423 -3.91 6.17 29.26
N THR A 424 -4.60 5.05 29.13
CA THR A 424 -5.56 4.83 28.02
C THR A 424 -6.85 5.62 28.28
N THR A 425 -7.24 6.51 27.36
CA THR A 425 -8.41 7.38 27.50
C THR A 425 -9.75 6.64 27.41
N TYR A 426 -10.76 7.13 28.14
CA TYR A 426 -12.09 6.51 28.32
C TYR A 426 -12.88 6.26 27.03
N GLU A 427 -12.62 6.99 25.96
CA GLU A 427 -13.37 6.90 24.69
C GLU A 427 -13.08 5.62 23.89
N ILE A 428 -11.97 4.93 24.19
CA ILE A 428 -11.49 3.75 23.47
C ILE A 428 -12.05 2.44 24.05
N ILE A 429 -12.81 2.46 25.15
CA ILE A 429 -13.01 1.33 26.08
C ILE A 429 -14.32 0.53 25.86
N ARG A 430 -15.05 0.70 24.77
CA ARG A 430 -16.33 -0.05 24.61
C ARG A 430 -16.18 -1.55 24.40
N GLU A 431 -14.99 -2.05 23.99
CA GLU A 431 -14.66 -3.47 23.87
C GLU A 431 -13.27 -3.71 24.50
N GLN A 432 -13.27 -3.93 25.80
CA GLN A 432 -12.06 -3.93 26.62
C GLN A 432 -11.05 -5.01 26.21
N GLU A 433 -11.50 -6.25 26.00
CA GLU A 433 -10.64 -7.39 25.69
C GLU A 433 -9.87 -7.19 24.39
N LEU A 434 -10.57 -6.88 23.30
CA LEU A 434 -9.97 -6.67 22.00
C LEU A 434 -8.99 -5.47 21.96
N HIS A 435 -9.29 -4.41 22.73
CA HIS A 435 -8.36 -3.28 22.83
C HIS A 435 -7.04 -3.70 23.47
N TYR A 436 -7.09 -4.48 24.56
CA TYR A 436 -5.88 -4.96 25.24
C TYR A 436 -5.08 -5.92 24.36
N GLU A 437 -5.75 -6.83 23.66
CA GLU A 437 -5.13 -7.71 22.69
C GLU A 437 -4.38 -6.90 21.61
N ASN A 438 -5.03 -5.88 21.06
CA ASN A 438 -4.43 -5.02 20.04
C ASN A 438 -3.23 -4.22 20.57
N VAL A 439 -3.28 -3.68 21.79
CA VAL A 439 -2.15 -2.97 22.42
C VAL A 439 -0.98 -3.93 22.65
N LEU A 440 -1.24 -5.10 23.22
CA LEU A 440 -0.19 -6.11 23.42
C LEU A 440 0.42 -6.57 22.09
N PHE A 441 -0.42 -6.82 21.09
CA PHE A 441 0.04 -7.16 19.75
C PHE A 441 1.00 -6.10 19.19
N ILE A 442 0.63 -4.81 19.27
CA ILE A 442 1.48 -3.70 18.80
C ILE A 442 2.82 -3.69 19.54
N ILE A 443 2.80 -3.75 20.88
CA ILE A 443 4.02 -3.72 21.70
C ILE A 443 4.92 -4.91 21.38
N PHE A 444 4.36 -6.13 21.36
CA PHE A 444 5.16 -7.32 21.11
C PHE A 444 5.65 -7.45 19.68
N LYS A 445 4.90 -6.96 18.71
CA LYS A 445 5.39 -6.85 17.32
C LYS A 445 6.57 -5.88 17.23
N LEU A 446 6.50 -4.72 17.87
CA LEU A 446 7.61 -3.76 17.88
C LEU A 446 8.84 -4.30 18.63
N VAL A 447 8.64 -4.98 19.75
CA VAL A 447 9.73 -5.68 20.46
C VAL A 447 10.28 -6.81 19.60
N GLY A 448 9.44 -7.50 18.82
CA GLY A 448 9.79 -8.59 17.93
C GLY A 448 10.77 -8.24 16.80
N PHE A 449 10.90 -6.96 16.44
CA PHE A 449 11.94 -6.53 15.51
C PHE A 449 13.36 -6.59 16.08
N TYR A 450 13.50 -6.72 17.39
CA TYR A 450 14.78 -6.73 18.11
C TYR A 450 15.07 -8.02 18.86
N VAL A 451 14.04 -8.81 19.17
CA VAL A 451 14.13 -10.11 19.86
C VAL A 451 13.15 -11.08 19.20
N LYS A 452 13.42 -12.39 19.33
CA LYS A 452 12.47 -13.37 18.77
C LYS A 452 11.20 -13.41 19.62
N VAL A 453 10.05 -13.25 18.97
CA VAL A 453 8.72 -13.25 19.59
C VAL A 453 7.84 -14.27 18.90
N GLU A 454 7.22 -15.16 19.67
CA GLU A 454 6.14 -16.03 19.24
C GLU A 454 4.89 -15.64 20.07
N TYR A 455 3.83 -15.23 19.40
CA TYR A 455 2.63 -14.68 20.01
C TYR A 455 1.38 -15.40 19.48
N HIS A 456 0.54 -15.91 20.38
CA HIS A 456 -0.69 -16.61 20.04
C HIS A 456 -1.84 -16.10 20.89
N THR A 457 -3.01 -15.92 20.30
CA THR A 457 -4.24 -15.59 21.02
C THR A 457 -5.31 -16.65 20.83
N SER A 458 -6.12 -16.83 21.87
CA SER A 458 -7.38 -17.54 21.83
C SER A 458 -8.31 -16.90 22.87
N ARG A 459 -9.62 -17.13 22.82
CA ARG A 459 -10.62 -16.48 23.70
C ARG A 459 -10.13 -16.30 25.15
N GLY A 460 -9.89 -15.04 25.56
CA GLY A 460 -9.45 -14.66 26.90
C GLY A 460 -8.06 -15.13 27.31
N ARG A 461 -7.20 -15.49 26.34
CA ARG A 461 -5.89 -16.08 26.56
C ARG A 461 -4.89 -15.55 25.55
N ILE A 462 -3.71 -15.19 26.03
CA ILE A 462 -2.58 -14.76 25.23
C ILE A 462 -1.36 -15.55 25.70
N ASP A 463 -0.74 -16.29 24.77
CA ASP A 463 0.50 -17.03 25.01
C ASP A 463 1.63 -16.29 24.28
N LEU A 464 2.73 -16.06 24.97
CA LEU A 464 3.85 -15.31 24.44
C LEU A 464 5.17 -15.97 24.82
N VAL A 465 6.03 -16.19 23.83
CA VAL A 465 7.42 -16.60 24.07
C VAL A 465 8.35 -15.51 23.54
N LEU A 466 9.18 -14.93 24.42
CA LEU A 466 10.25 -14.02 24.07
C LEU A 466 11.61 -14.71 24.23
N GLN A 467 12.48 -14.58 23.22
CA GLN A 467 13.78 -15.20 23.25
C GLN A 467 14.87 -14.15 22.94
N THR A 468 15.83 -14.03 23.85
CA THR A 468 17.03 -13.20 23.71
C THR A 468 18.27 -14.09 23.67
N ASP A 469 19.45 -13.50 23.55
CA ASP A 469 20.72 -14.26 23.61
C ASP A 469 20.96 -14.96 24.95
N LYS A 470 20.38 -14.47 26.05
CA LYS A 470 20.63 -14.95 27.42
C LYS A 470 19.39 -15.50 28.12
N PHE A 471 18.20 -15.11 27.67
CA PHE A 471 16.94 -15.38 28.38
C PHE A 471 15.88 -15.88 27.44
N ILE A 472 15.00 -16.74 27.98
CA ILE A 472 13.76 -17.18 27.38
C ILE A 472 12.64 -16.86 28.38
N TYR A 473 11.58 -16.22 27.91
CA TYR A 473 10.40 -15.89 28.69
C TYR A 473 9.20 -16.59 28.07
N ILE A 474 8.49 -17.38 28.87
CA ILE A 474 7.19 -17.97 28.52
C ILE A 474 6.16 -17.27 29.37
N MET A 475 5.25 -16.55 28.75
CA MET A 475 4.26 -15.73 29.41
C MET A 475 2.86 -16.18 29.04
N GLU A 476 2.00 -16.33 30.02
CA GLU A 476 0.58 -16.59 29.88
C GLU A 476 -0.20 -15.42 30.48
N PHE A 477 -1.07 -14.80 29.71
CA PHE A 477 -1.93 -13.72 30.17
C PHE A 477 -3.36 -14.22 30.34
N LYS A 478 -3.99 -13.95 31.47
CA LYS A 478 -5.40 -14.22 31.72
C LYS A 478 -6.18 -12.95 31.98
N LEU A 479 -7.26 -12.78 31.25
CA LEU A 479 -8.24 -11.75 31.52
C LEU A 479 -9.22 -12.27 32.61
N ASN A 480 -9.37 -11.51 33.69
CA ASN A 480 -10.26 -11.88 34.84
C ASN A 480 -9.95 -13.24 35.49
N GLY A 481 -8.72 -13.75 35.33
CA GLY A 481 -8.19 -14.90 36.05
C GLY A 481 -7.16 -14.46 37.09
N THR A 482 -6.31 -15.38 37.55
CA THR A 482 -5.20 -15.07 38.48
C THR A 482 -3.84 -15.31 37.81
N ALA A 483 -2.79 -14.63 38.29
CA ALA A 483 -1.43 -14.87 37.86
C ALA A 483 -0.95 -16.29 38.20
N GLU A 484 -1.46 -16.84 39.32
CA GLU A 484 -1.24 -18.20 39.75
C GLU A 484 -1.80 -19.22 38.76
N GLU A 485 -3.06 -19.02 38.32
CA GLU A 485 -3.72 -19.90 37.34
C GLU A 485 -2.99 -19.83 35.97
N ALA A 486 -2.52 -18.64 35.58
CA ALA A 486 -1.74 -18.49 34.37
C ALA A 486 -0.41 -19.25 34.46
N LEU A 487 0.32 -19.12 35.56
CA LEU A 487 1.58 -19.83 35.79
C LEU A 487 1.37 -21.34 35.86
N GLN A 488 0.31 -21.78 36.57
CA GLN A 488 -0.06 -23.19 36.65
C GLN A 488 -0.33 -23.77 35.24
N GLN A 489 -0.99 -23.02 34.37
CA GLN A 489 -1.28 -23.46 33.01
C GLN A 489 -0.01 -23.65 32.17
N ILE A 490 1.00 -22.77 32.30
CA ILE A 490 2.30 -22.96 31.65
C ILE A 490 2.92 -24.32 32.05
N ASN A 491 2.82 -24.65 33.32
CA ASN A 491 3.35 -25.90 33.87
C ASN A 491 2.52 -27.13 33.41
N ASP A 492 1.19 -27.10 33.54
CA ASP A 492 0.29 -28.19 33.17
C ASP A 492 0.33 -28.52 31.67
N LYS A 493 0.52 -27.52 30.84
CA LYS A 493 0.62 -27.66 29.37
C LYS A 493 2.05 -27.91 28.90
N HIS A 494 3.01 -27.93 29.79
CA HIS A 494 4.43 -28.16 29.49
C HIS A 494 5.03 -27.23 28.42
N TYR A 495 4.62 -25.97 28.40
CA TYR A 495 5.10 -24.99 27.40
C TYR A 495 6.60 -24.76 27.45
N ALA A 496 7.25 -25.05 28.58
CA ALA A 496 8.68 -24.94 28.76
C ALA A 496 9.48 -26.10 28.15
N LEU A 497 8.83 -27.24 27.85
CA LEU A 497 9.50 -28.48 27.41
C LEU A 497 10.44 -28.27 26.20
N PRO A 498 10.10 -27.49 25.16
CA PRO A 498 11.00 -27.26 24.04
C PRO A 498 12.29 -26.52 24.40
N PHE A 499 12.34 -25.88 25.57
CA PHE A 499 13.44 -25.04 26.00
C PHE A 499 14.23 -25.61 27.20
N GLU A 500 13.85 -26.76 27.75
CA GLU A 500 14.50 -27.35 28.92
C GLU A 500 15.98 -27.71 28.69
N THR A 501 16.37 -28.00 27.45
CA THR A 501 17.75 -28.30 27.08
C THR A 501 18.52 -27.07 26.58
N ASP A 502 17.87 -25.91 26.54
CA ASP A 502 18.50 -24.65 26.11
C ASP A 502 19.38 -24.12 27.28
N GLY A 503 20.57 -23.70 26.96
CA GLY A 503 21.50 -23.21 27.99
C GLY A 503 21.18 -21.79 28.51
N ARG A 504 20.15 -21.16 28.00
CA ARG A 504 19.69 -19.82 28.42
C ARG A 504 18.83 -19.93 29.68
N ARG A 505 18.79 -18.84 30.46
CA ARG A 505 17.91 -18.79 31.63
C ARG A 505 16.46 -18.67 31.20
N LEU A 506 15.62 -19.59 31.66
CA LEU A 506 14.19 -19.64 31.39
C LEU A 506 13.41 -18.97 32.53
N PHE A 507 12.42 -18.16 32.16
CA PHE A 507 11.40 -17.59 33.03
C PHE A 507 10.02 -18.02 32.56
N LYS A 508 9.21 -18.56 33.49
CA LYS A 508 7.79 -18.80 33.31
C LYS A 508 7.03 -17.72 34.04
N ILE A 509 6.14 -17.00 33.34
CA ILE A 509 5.48 -15.83 33.90
C ILE A 509 3.98 -15.92 33.67
N GLY A 510 3.24 -16.08 34.75
CA GLY A 510 1.80 -15.94 34.74
C GLY A 510 1.38 -14.49 34.99
N VAL A 511 0.51 -13.94 34.17
CA VAL A 511 0.07 -12.54 34.23
C VAL A 511 -1.44 -12.45 34.38
N ASN A 512 -1.90 -11.69 35.36
CA ASN A 512 -3.31 -11.34 35.53
C ASN A 512 -3.58 -9.96 34.94
N PHE A 513 -4.54 -9.91 34.02
CA PHE A 513 -5.12 -8.68 33.48
C PHE A 513 -6.55 -8.53 33.98
N SER A 514 -6.88 -7.43 34.65
CA SER A 514 -8.20 -7.19 35.22
C SER A 514 -9.02 -6.25 34.31
N ALA A 515 -10.23 -6.67 33.96
CA ALA A 515 -11.19 -5.83 33.28
C ALA A 515 -11.75 -4.71 34.17
N GLU A 516 -11.74 -4.88 35.51
CA GLU A 516 -12.21 -3.89 36.49
C GLU A 516 -11.23 -2.71 36.59
N THR A 517 -9.94 -3.01 36.87
CA THR A 517 -8.88 -1.99 36.96
C THR A 517 -8.34 -1.58 35.57
N ARG A 518 -8.67 -2.37 34.52
CA ARG A 518 -8.25 -2.16 33.14
C ARG A 518 -6.75 -2.14 32.96
N ASN A 519 -6.06 -2.98 33.72
CA ASN A 519 -4.60 -3.02 33.77
C ASN A 519 -4.11 -4.41 34.17
N ILE A 520 -2.80 -4.60 34.04
CA ILE A 520 -2.09 -5.73 34.65
C ILE A 520 -2.10 -5.50 36.16
N GLU A 521 -2.69 -6.40 36.93
CA GLU A 521 -2.73 -6.30 38.38
C GLU A 521 -1.54 -7.01 39.04
N LYS A 522 -1.21 -8.20 38.52
CA LYS A 522 -0.19 -9.05 39.12
C LYS A 522 0.51 -9.90 38.09
N TRP A 523 1.79 -10.15 38.31
CA TRP A 523 2.52 -11.21 37.63
C TRP A 523 3.28 -12.08 38.61
N MET A 524 3.42 -13.35 38.28
CA MET A 524 4.18 -14.33 39.04
C MET A 524 5.22 -14.98 38.15
N VAL A 525 6.41 -15.21 38.69
CA VAL A 525 7.57 -15.71 37.95
C VAL A 525 8.14 -16.94 38.63
N GLU A 526 8.44 -17.95 37.83
CA GLU A 526 9.16 -19.17 38.18
C GLU A 526 10.44 -19.33 37.37
#